data_2a2b36a5e37a3314f6a2b75b26af7fc9
#
_entry.id   2a2b36a5e37a3314f6a2b75b26af7fc9
#
_cell.length_a   1.000
_cell.length_b   1.000
_cell.length_c   1.000
_cell.angle_alpha   90.00
_cell.angle_beta   90.00
_cell.angle_gamma   90.00
#
_symmetry.space_group_name_H-M   'P 1'
#
loop_
_entity.id
_entity.type
_entity.pdbx_description
1 polymer ?
#
loop_
_entity_poly.entity_id
_entity_poly.type
_entity_poly.pdbx_seq_one_letter_code
_entity_poly.pdbx_strand_id
1 'polypeptide(L)'
;MATASSPDLCTSADAGSAPADTRPYRMPSRRTRRGITIAAAAAGAAAAALVAGLGQLPGTAAVSVTATMLQLTLGAPIAATDLRHHRIPNWLVLALGAGTLAAVAVHSALLLPALSAAAAVGIGLFLLNLAGGMGMGDVKLAAVCALAWGIHGPGATLLALGLGFVLSLPAALTMMRAGRRHERIPMGPGILAGSVLTLTWSLL
;
A
#
# COMPACT_ATOMS: atom_id res chain seq x y z
N MET A 1 -32.33 -59.19 35.93
CA MET A 1 -32.61 -57.78 35.69
C MET A 1 -31.39 -56.97 36.10
N ALA A 2 -30.59 -56.57 35.16
CA ALA A 2 -29.44 -55.79 35.39
C ALA A 2 -29.51 -54.56 34.44
N THR A 3 -29.70 -53.40 35.01
CA THR A 3 -29.76 -52.10 34.32
C THR A 3 -28.33 -51.62 34.04
N ALA A 4 -27.95 -51.58 32.77
CA ALA A 4 -26.71 -51.02 32.32
C ALA A 4 -26.83 -49.48 32.35
N SER A 5 -26.02 -48.83 33.16
CA SER A 5 -25.81 -47.37 33.13
C SER A 5 -24.84 -47.00 32.01
N SER A 6 -25.29 -46.15 31.11
CA SER A 6 -24.46 -45.56 30.07
C SER A 6 -23.44 -44.56 30.67
N PRO A 7 -22.17 -44.55 30.24
CA PRO A 7 -21.25 -43.50 30.64
C PRO A 7 -21.53 -42.25 29.80
N ASP A 8 -21.69 -41.14 30.51
CA ASP A 8 -21.83 -39.81 29.97
C ASP A 8 -20.61 -39.45 29.12
N LEU A 9 -20.82 -39.23 27.82
CA LEU A 9 -19.88 -38.59 26.91
C LEU A 9 -19.70 -37.15 27.36
N CYS A 10 -18.61 -36.94 28.06
CA CYS A 10 -18.11 -35.62 28.41
C CYS A 10 -17.83 -34.85 27.09
N THR A 11 -18.73 -33.94 26.79
CA THR A 11 -18.56 -32.97 25.71
C THR A 11 -17.33 -32.14 26.02
N SER A 12 -16.24 -32.40 25.27
CA SER A 12 -15.02 -31.58 25.28
C SER A 12 -15.36 -30.18 24.79
N ALA A 13 -15.32 -29.33 25.74
CA ALA A 13 -15.26 -27.90 25.74
C ALA A 13 -14.87 -27.24 24.42
N ASP A 14 -15.73 -26.38 24.01
CA ASP A 14 -15.54 -25.03 23.50
C ASP A 14 -14.10 -24.52 23.69
N ALA A 15 -13.26 -24.71 22.64
CA ALA A 15 -12.05 -23.93 22.47
C ALA A 15 -12.51 -22.51 22.11
N GLY A 16 -12.50 -21.65 23.12
CA GLY A 16 -12.93 -20.27 23.04
C GLY A 16 -12.38 -19.55 21.81
N SER A 17 -13.23 -19.43 20.81
CA SER A 17 -13.05 -18.44 19.75
C SER A 17 -13.12 -17.08 20.45
N ALA A 18 -11.96 -16.43 20.59
CA ALA A 18 -11.91 -15.05 21.06
C ALA A 18 -12.92 -14.23 20.25
N PRO A 19 -13.79 -13.45 20.89
CA PRO A 19 -14.80 -12.68 20.18
C PRO A 19 -14.06 -11.75 19.21
N ALA A 20 -14.37 -11.89 17.92
CA ALA A 20 -13.94 -10.94 16.91
C ALA A 20 -14.28 -9.53 17.40
N ASP A 21 -13.33 -8.63 17.44
CA ASP A 21 -13.54 -7.24 17.87
C ASP A 21 -14.61 -6.59 16.97
N THR A 22 -15.86 -6.70 17.40
CA THR A 22 -17.06 -6.19 16.74
C THR A 22 -17.24 -4.69 16.97
N ARG A 23 -16.19 -3.95 17.38
CA ARG A 23 -16.31 -2.51 17.53
C ARG A 23 -16.73 -1.89 16.22
N PRO A 24 -17.88 -1.19 16.16
CA PRO A 24 -18.33 -0.58 14.92
C PRO A 24 -17.27 0.42 14.44
N TYR A 25 -16.94 0.35 13.13
CA TYR A 25 -16.05 1.30 12.49
C TYR A 25 -16.56 2.73 12.74
N ARG A 26 -15.88 3.46 13.62
CA ARG A 26 -16.20 4.86 13.90
C ARG A 26 -15.80 5.69 12.68
N MET A 27 -16.79 6.15 11.92
CA MET A 27 -16.52 7.07 10.81
C MET A 27 -15.70 8.26 11.30
N PRO A 28 -14.66 8.67 10.58
CA PRO A 28 -13.85 9.81 10.96
C PRO A 28 -14.73 11.07 11.06
N SER A 29 -14.54 11.84 12.12
CA SER A 29 -15.28 13.08 12.36
C SER A 29 -15.08 14.07 11.21
N ARG A 30 -16.01 15.04 11.06
CA ARG A 30 -15.87 16.12 10.05
C ARG A 30 -14.52 16.85 10.18
N ARG A 31 -14.01 16.99 11.39
CA ARG A 31 -12.71 17.62 11.68
C ARG A 31 -11.54 16.78 11.13
N THR A 32 -11.60 15.47 11.28
CA THR A 32 -10.62 14.53 10.73
C THR A 32 -10.64 14.53 9.20
N ARG A 33 -11.82 14.56 8.58
CA ARG A 33 -11.95 14.64 7.11
C ARG A 33 -11.35 15.93 6.54
N ARG A 34 -11.58 17.09 7.19
CA ARG A 34 -10.95 18.37 6.78
C ARG A 34 -9.42 18.32 6.92
N GLY A 35 -8.90 17.74 8.01
CA GLY A 35 -7.45 17.54 8.16
C GLY A 35 -6.84 16.70 7.06
N ILE A 36 -7.52 15.62 6.62
CA ILE A 36 -7.09 14.76 5.52
C ILE A 36 -7.00 15.51 4.19
N THR A 37 -8.04 16.30 3.85
CA THR A 37 -8.04 17.07 2.60
C THR A 37 -6.98 18.15 2.59
N ILE A 38 -6.75 18.83 3.72
CA ILE A 38 -5.70 19.83 3.84
C ILE A 38 -4.32 19.19 3.69
N ALA A 39 -4.08 18.04 4.34
CA ALA A 39 -2.79 17.34 4.24
C ALA A 39 -2.52 16.84 2.81
N ALA A 40 -3.53 16.32 2.11
CA ALA A 40 -3.40 15.90 0.71
C ALA A 40 -3.14 17.08 -0.23
N ALA A 41 -3.84 18.20 -0.03
CA ALA A 41 -3.62 19.42 -0.82
C ALA A 41 -2.23 20.01 -0.57
N ALA A 42 -1.77 20.04 0.68
CA ALA A 42 -0.43 20.50 1.04
C ALA A 42 0.66 19.61 0.44
N ALA A 43 0.49 18.29 0.48
CA ALA A 43 1.42 17.35 -0.16
C ALA A 43 1.47 17.56 -1.68
N GLY A 44 0.32 17.77 -2.33
CA GLY A 44 0.25 18.08 -3.76
C GLY A 44 0.95 19.38 -4.12
N ALA A 45 0.70 20.45 -3.38
CA ALA A 45 1.33 21.76 -3.60
C ALA A 45 2.86 21.70 -3.38
N ALA A 46 3.31 21.04 -2.31
CA ALA A 46 4.72 20.87 -2.01
C ALA A 46 5.43 20.04 -3.12
N ALA A 47 4.78 18.98 -3.61
CA ALA A 47 5.33 18.17 -4.70
C ALA A 47 5.45 18.96 -6.01
N ALA A 48 4.42 19.71 -6.38
CA ALA A 48 4.46 20.56 -7.58
C ALA A 48 5.54 21.65 -7.46
N ALA A 49 5.68 22.29 -6.31
CA ALA A 49 6.71 23.28 -6.06
C ALA A 49 8.13 22.67 -6.13
N LEU A 50 8.31 21.45 -5.60
CA LEU A 50 9.57 20.73 -5.67
C LEU A 50 9.94 20.41 -7.13
N VAL A 51 8.99 19.86 -7.92
CA VAL A 51 9.22 19.60 -9.35
C VAL A 51 9.57 20.87 -10.09
N ALA A 52 8.86 21.97 -9.85
CA ALA A 52 9.17 23.26 -10.47
C ALA A 52 10.57 23.76 -10.09
N GLY A 53 10.99 23.59 -8.83
CA GLY A 53 12.35 23.92 -8.37
C GLY A 53 13.46 23.05 -8.99
N LEU A 54 13.11 21.84 -9.43
CA LEU A 54 14.01 20.91 -10.13
C LEU A 54 13.98 21.11 -11.66
N GLY A 55 13.52 22.25 -12.14
CA GLY A 55 13.31 22.54 -13.57
C GLY A 55 14.53 22.40 -14.49
N GLN A 56 15.73 22.24 -13.92
CA GLN A 56 16.95 21.93 -14.68
C GLN A 56 17.08 20.44 -15.03
N LEU A 57 16.31 19.56 -14.35
CA LEU A 57 16.34 18.13 -14.61
C LEU A 57 15.33 17.74 -15.70
N PRO A 58 15.59 16.66 -16.45
CA PRO A 58 14.57 16.06 -17.30
C PRO A 58 13.29 15.78 -16.50
N GLY A 59 12.11 15.96 -17.11
CA GLY A 59 10.83 15.82 -16.41
C GLY A 59 10.66 14.48 -15.69
N THR A 60 11.14 13.39 -16.28
CA THR A 60 11.13 12.06 -15.64
C THR A 60 11.99 12.02 -14.38
N ALA A 61 13.19 12.62 -14.40
CA ALA A 61 14.10 12.66 -13.25
C ALA A 61 13.51 13.55 -12.13
N ALA A 62 12.95 14.72 -12.46
CA ALA A 62 12.31 15.59 -11.48
C ALA A 62 11.13 14.91 -10.77
N VAL A 63 10.27 14.21 -11.52
CA VAL A 63 9.15 13.44 -10.96
C VAL A 63 9.66 12.28 -10.12
N SER A 64 10.70 11.55 -10.56
CA SER A 64 11.25 10.41 -9.81
C SER A 64 11.85 10.85 -8.48
N VAL A 65 12.63 11.93 -8.45
CA VAL A 65 13.17 12.51 -7.20
C VAL A 65 12.03 12.90 -6.26
N THR A 66 11.03 13.61 -6.77
CA THR A 66 9.88 14.06 -5.97
C THR A 66 9.08 12.89 -5.43
N ALA A 67 8.78 11.89 -6.27
CA ALA A 67 8.06 10.69 -5.85
C ALA A 67 8.84 9.89 -4.81
N THR A 68 10.16 9.77 -4.97
CA THR A 68 11.02 9.11 -3.98
C THR A 68 10.98 9.83 -2.63
N MET A 69 11.09 11.16 -2.62
CA MET A 69 11.01 11.95 -1.40
C MET A 69 9.65 11.82 -0.71
N LEU A 70 8.55 11.84 -1.48
CA LEU A 70 7.20 11.60 -0.95
C LEU A 70 7.05 10.20 -0.38
N GLN A 71 7.60 9.19 -1.05
CA GLN A 71 7.56 7.81 -0.57
C GLN A 71 8.39 7.60 0.69
N LEU A 72 9.52 8.24 0.84
CA LEU A 72 10.33 8.18 2.06
C LEU A 72 9.62 8.88 3.23
N THR A 73 9.03 10.04 2.99
CA THR A 73 8.39 10.85 4.04
C THR A 73 7.02 10.31 4.46
N LEU A 74 6.14 10.00 3.50
CA LEU A 74 4.79 9.49 3.77
C LEU A 74 4.74 7.96 3.83
N GLY A 75 5.64 7.27 3.15
CA GLY A 75 5.73 5.82 3.14
C GLY A 75 6.24 5.26 4.47
N ALA A 76 7.16 5.94 5.16
CA ALA A 76 7.65 5.48 6.46
C ALA A 76 6.52 5.31 7.49
N PRO A 77 5.61 6.27 7.72
CA PRO A 77 4.45 6.07 8.59
C PRO A 77 3.45 5.05 8.04
N ILE A 78 3.29 4.92 6.71
CA ILE A 78 2.46 3.85 6.12
C ILE A 78 3.04 2.49 6.48
N ALA A 79 4.33 2.26 6.25
CA ALA A 79 5.01 1.02 6.57
C ALA A 79 4.95 0.70 8.07
N ALA A 80 5.18 1.70 8.93
CA ALA A 80 5.12 1.53 10.38
C ALA A 80 3.73 1.13 10.88
N THR A 81 2.66 1.71 10.31
CA THR A 81 1.28 1.35 10.67
C THR A 81 0.88 0.00 10.12
N ASP A 82 1.35 -0.35 8.92
CA ASP A 82 1.09 -1.67 8.34
C ASP A 82 1.76 -2.78 9.13
N LEU A 83 3.03 -2.60 9.53
CA LEU A 83 3.76 -3.58 10.37
C LEU A 83 3.15 -3.75 11.76
N ARG A 84 2.57 -2.69 12.36
CA ARG A 84 2.02 -2.75 13.74
C ARG A 84 0.56 -3.16 13.78
N HIS A 85 -0.22 -2.75 12.82
CA HIS A 85 -1.69 -2.84 12.87
C HIS A 85 -2.29 -3.59 11.68
N HIS A 86 -1.47 -4.02 10.70
CA HIS A 86 -1.91 -4.62 9.43
C HIS A 86 -3.01 -3.78 8.75
N ARG A 87 -2.88 -2.45 8.84
CA ARG A 87 -3.83 -1.48 8.29
C ARG A 87 -3.08 -0.29 7.69
N ILE A 88 -3.38 0.01 6.44
CA ILE A 88 -2.85 1.17 5.74
C ILE A 88 -3.85 2.33 5.88
N PRO A 89 -3.46 3.48 6.48
CA PRO A 89 -4.33 4.63 6.62
C PRO A 89 -4.65 5.26 5.27
N ASN A 90 -5.92 5.28 4.89
CA ASN A 90 -6.34 5.80 3.58
C ASN A 90 -5.91 7.25 3.33
N TRP A 91 -5.83 8.09 4.38
CA TRP A 91 -5.44 9.49 4.24
C TRP A 91 -3.96 9.65 3.85
N LEU A 92 -3.07 8.77 4.33
CA LEU A 92 -1.66 8.77 3.93
C LEU A 92 -1.50 8.34 2.47
N VAL A 93 -2.24 7.30 2.05
CA VAL A 93 -2.25 6.87 0.64
C VAL A 93 -2.81 7.96 -0.25
N LEU A 94 -3.86 8.67 0.19
CA LEU A 94 -4.43 9.79 -0.55
C LEU A 94 -3.43 10.96 -0.66
N ALA A 95 -2.73 11.30 0.42
CA ALA A 95 -1.72 12.35 0.43
C ALA A 95 -0.55 12.00 -0.50
N LEU A 96 -0.07 10.76 -0.44
CA LEU A 96 0.97 10.25 -1.34
C LEU A 96 0.52 10.31 -2.80
N GLY A 97 -0.72 9.85 -3.08
CA GLY A 97 -1.29 9.87 -4.43
C GLY A 97 -1.47 11.28 -4.98
N ALA A 98 -2.00 12.20 -4.17
CA ALA A 98 -2.16 13.59 -4.56
C ALA A 98 -0.82 14.28 -4.84
N GLY A 99 0.19 14.03 -4.01
CA GLY A 99 1.54 14.57 -4.21
C GLY A 99 2.20 14.01 -5.49
N THR A 100 2.14 12.70 -5.69
CA THR A 100 2.70 12.07 -6.87
C THR A 100 1.97 12.51 -8.16
N LEU A 101 0.65 12.56 -8.12
CA LEU A 101 -0.15 13.02 -9.26
C LEU A 101 0.13 14.49 -9.60
N ALA A 102 0.26 15.36 -8.60
CA ALA A 102 0.63 16.75 -8.80
C ALA A 102 2.02 16.89 -9.43
N ALA A 103 2.99 16.09 -8.98
CA ALA A 103 4.32 16.05 -9.57
C ALA A 103 4.30 15.63 -11.05
N VAL A 104 3.55 14.59 -11.39
CA VAL A 104 3.37 14.11 -12.76
C VAL A 104 2.64 15.14 -13.63
N ALA A 105 1.62 15.81 -13.08
CA ALA A 105 0.79 16.76 -13.82
C ALA A 105 1.55 18.04 -14.28
N VAL A 106 2.67 18.37 -13.63
CA VAL A 106 3.55 19.45 -14.10
C VAL A 106 4.10 19.17 -15.52
N HIS A 107 4.24 17.88 -15.86
CA HIS A 107 4.69 17.42 -17.17
C HIS A 107 3.58 16.62 -17.85
N SER A 108 2.72 17.30 -18.61
CA SER A 108 1.49 16.71 -19.22
C SER A 108 1.78 15.46 -20.06
N ALA A 109 2.93 15.38 -20.72
CA ALA A 109 3.34 14.20 -21.50
C ALA A 109 3.50 12.92 -20.65
N LEU A 110 3.78 13.05 -19.34
CA LEU A 110 3.94 11.93 -18.42
C LEU A 110 2.62 11.47 -17.79
N LEU A 111 1.54 12.26 -17.96
CA LEU A 111 0.28 11.99 -17.29
C LEU A 111 -0.39 10.71 -17.78
N LEU A 112 -0.45 10.52 -19.11
CA LEU A 112 -1.07 9.33 -19.68
C LEU A 112 -0.35 8.03 -19.30
N PRO A 113 0.99 7.90 -19.46
CA PRO A 113 1.69 6.69 -19.03
C PRO A 113 1.59 6.44 -17.51
N ALA A 114 1.62 7.48 -16.67
CA ALA A 114 1.43 7.34 -15.23
C ALA A 114 0.04 6.81 -14.89
N LEU A 115 -1.02 7.40 -15.43
CA LEU A 115 -2.40 6.99 -15.17
C LEU A 115 -2.70 5.59 -15.71
N SER A 116 -2.19 5.25 -16.90
CA SER A 116 -2.36 3.92 -17.47
C SER A 116 -1.70 2.83 -16.62
N ALA A 117 -0.49 3.09 -16.11
CA ALA A 117 0.20 2.17 -15.21
C ALA A 117 -0.56 2.02 -13.88
N ALA A 118 -1.01 3.13 -13.29
CA ALA A 118 -1.80 3.12 -12.06
C ALA A 118 -3.10 2.33 -12.22
N ALA A 119 -3.80 2.52 -13.36
CA ALA A 119 -5.01 1.78 -13.67
C ALA A 119 -4.73 0.29 -13.90
N ALA A 120 -3.71 -0.06 -14.67
CA ALA A 120 -3.35 -1.46 -14.95
C ALA A 120 -2.96 -2.20 -13.66
N VAL A 121 -2.09 -1.62 -12.83
CA VAL A 121 -1.70 -2.20 -11.54
C VAL A 121 -2.88 -2.26 -10.58
N GLY A 122 -3.66 -1.18 -10.49
CA GLY A 122 -4.83 -1.11 -9.62
C GLY A 122 -5.89 -2.16 -9.98
N ILE A 123 -6.23 -2.30 -11.26
CA ILE A 123 -7.20 -3.30 -11.75
C ILE A 123 -6.65 -4.71 -11.55
N GLY A 124 -5.39 -4.97 -11.95
CA GLY A 124 -4.78 -6.29 -11.81
C GLY A 124 -4.74 -6.77 -10.35
N LEU A 125 -4.28 -5.92 -9.44
CA LEU A 125 -4.25 -6.25 -8.02
C LEU A 125 -5.64 -6.26 -7.37
N PHE A 126 -6.59 -5.49 -7.89
CA PHE A 126 -7.99 -5.57 -7.43
C PHE A 126 -8.63 -6.91 -7.80
N LEU A 127 -8.39 -7.42 -8.98
CA LEU A 127 -8.82 -8.78 -9.37
C LEU A 127 -8.19 -9.85 -8.46
N LEU A 128 -6.91 -9.69 -8.12
CA LEU A 128 -6.23 -10.55 -7.15
C LEU A 128 -6.84 -10.42 -5.75
N ASN A 129 -7.25 -9.22 -5.35
CA ASN A 129 -7.96 -8.99 -4.08
C ASN A 129 -9.32 -9.70 -4.05
N LEU A 130 -10.07 -9.70 -5.16
CA LEU A 130 -11.34 -10.44 -5.27
C LEU A 130 -11.15 -11.95 -5.11
N ALA A 131 -10.01 -12.49 -5.56
CA ALA A 131 -9.63 -13.88 -5.34
C ALA A 131 -9.15 -14.16 -3.89
N GLY A 132 -9.16 -13.15 -3.00
CA GLY A 132 -8.76 -13.29 -1.59
C GLY A 132 -7.25 -13.27 -1.34
N GLY A 133 -6.44 -13.00 -2.37
CA GLY A 133 -4.97 -13.07 -2.28
C GLY A 133 -4.28 -11.83 -1.69
N MET A 134 -4.96 -10.67 -1.60
CA MET A 134 -4.32 -9.41 -1.22
C MET A 134 -5.25 -8.47 -0.44
N GLY A 135 -4.68 -7.60 0.39
CA GLY A 135 -5.42 -6.56 1.12
C GLY A 135 -5.81 -5.38 0.23
N MET A 136 -7.02 -4.81 0.40
CA MET A 136 -7.44 -3.62 -0.37
C MET A 136 -6.54 -2.40 -0.12
N GLY A 137 -5.87 -2.34 1.04
CA GLY A 137 -4.90 -1.28 1.36
C GLY A 137 -3.68 -1.34 0.44
N ASP A 138 -3.16 -2.54 0.22
CA ASP A 138 -1.99 -2.79 -0.64
C ASP A 138 -2.29 -2.49 -2.10
N VAL A 139 -3.51 -2.84 -2.57
CA VAL A 139 -3.99 -2.50 -3.93
C VAL A 139 -3.94 -0.99 -4.17
N LYS A 140 -4.50 -0.21 -3.23
CA LYS A 140 -4.50 1.25 -3.32
C LYS A 140 -3.09 1.83 -3.27
N LEU A 141 -2.25 1.32 -2.37
CA LEU A 141 -0.88 1.77 -2.23
C LEU A 141 -0.08 1.49 -3.50
N ALA A 142 -0.15 0.26 -4.04
CA ALA A 142 0.53 -0.10 -5.28
C ALA A 142 0.06 0.72 -6.47
N ALA A 143 -1.25 0.96 -6.62
CA ALA A 143 -1.79 1.81 -7.67
C ALA A 143 -1.27 3.25 -7.59
N VAL A 144 -1.16 3.80 -6.38
CA VAL A 144 -0.58 5.13 -6.16
C VAL A 144 0.91 5.16 -6.49
N CYS A 145 1.68 4.14 -6.07
CA CYS A 145 3.10 4.05 -6.43
C CYS A 145 3.29 3.89 -7.95
N ALA A 146 2.37 3.19 -8.63
CA ALA A 146 2.43 2.99 -10.07
C ALA A 146 2.30 4.28 -10.89
N LEU A 147 1.76 5.38 -10.33
CA LEU A 147 1.83 6.70 -10.95
C LEU A 147 3.28 7.13 -11.23
N ALA A 148 4.21 6.82 -10.31
CA ALA A 148 5.61 7.16 -10.48
C ALA A 148 6.36 6.14 -11.35
N TRP A 149 6.01 4.86 -11.31
CA TRP A 149 6.66 3.84 -12.14
C TRP A 149 6.29 3.97 -13.61
N GLY A 150 5.03 4.33 -13.90
CA GLY A 150 4.49 4.40 -15.24
C GLY A 150 5.19 5.40 -16.14
N ILE A 151 5.80 6.45 -15.60
CA ILE A 151 6.56 7.43 -16.38
C ILE A 151 7.83 6.84 -17.02
N HIS A 152 8.32 5.71 -16.48
CA HIS A 152 9.47 4.96 -17.02
C HIS A 152 9.04 3.78 -17.89
N GLY A 153 7.74 3.61 -18.11
CA GLY A 153 7.17 2.58 -18.96
C GLY A 153 6.81 1.26 -18.24
N PRO A 154 6.28 0.30 -19.01
CA PRO A 154 5.73 -0.94 -18.44
C PRO A 154 6.80 -1.83 -17.80
N GLY A 155 8.02 -1.84 -18.32
CA GLY A 155 9.13 -2.61 -17.76
C GLY A 155 9.48 -2.18 -16.33
N ALA A 156 9.59 -0.88 -16.10
CA ALA A 156 9.84 -0.31 -14.77
C ALA A 156 8.67 -0.59 -13.81
N THR A 157 7.43 -0.51 -14.29
CA THR A 157 6.24 -0.82 -13.52
C THR A 157 6.23 -2.28 -13.05
N LEU A 158 6.53 -3.23 -13.96
CA LEU A 158 6.61 -4.65 -13.62
C LEU A 158 7.79 -4.95 -12.68
N LEU A 159 8.95 -4.31 -12.90
CA LEU A 159 10.11 -4.46 -12.03
C LEU A 159 9.81 -3.98 -10.61
N ALA A 160 9.24 -2.78 -10.46
CA ALA A 160 8.89 -2.21 -9.15
C ALA A 160 7.88 -3.09 -8.40
N LEU A 161 6.85 -3.55 -9.09
CA LEU A 161 5.84 -4.45 -8.53
C LEU A 161 6.45 -5.79 -8.15
N GLY A 162 7.25 -6.41 -9.02
CA GLY A 162 7.95 -7.66 -8.76
C GLY A 162 8.91 -7.55 -7.58
N LEU A 163 9.73 -6.50 -7.51
CA LEU A 163 10.60 -6.23 -6.35
C LEU A 163 9.78 -6.07 -5.06
N GLY A 164 8.65 -5.37 -5.11
CA GLY A 164 7.75 -5.23 -3.97
C GLY A 164 7.28 -6.58 -3.42
N PHE A 165 6.88 -7.50 -4.29
CA PHE A 165 6.51 -8.86 -3.90
C PHE A 165 7.71 -9.65 -3.36
N VAL A 166 8.86 -9.62 -4.03
CA VAL A 166 10.08 -10.31 -3.58
C VAL A 166 10.53 -9.81 -2.20
N LEU A 167 10.51 -8.50 -1.97
CA LEU A 167 10.88 -7.92 -0.69
C LEU A 167 9.87 -8.21 0.43
N SER A 168 8.64 -8.59 0.10
CA SER A 168 7.63 -9.05 1.06
C SER A 168 7.78 -10.53 1.43
N LEU A 169 8.53 -11.34 0.65
CA LEU A 169 8.70 -12.78 0.87
C LEU A 169 9.28 -13.14 2.26
N PRO A 170 10.32 -12.44 2.79
CA PRO A 170 10.84 -12.77 4.12
C PRO A 170 9.78 -12.67 5.21
N ALA A 171 8.93 -11.62 5.16
CA ALA A 171 7.83 -11.45 6.09
C ALA A 171 6.79 -12.58 5.96
N ALA A 172 6.44 -12.94 4.73
CA ALA A 172 5.54 -14.06 4.45
C ALA A 172 6.10 -15.40 4.99
N LEU A 173 7.38 -15.68 4.73
CA LEU A 173 8.03 -16.91 5.19
C LEU A 173 8.12 -17.00 6.72
N THR A 174 8.43 -15.90 7.40
CA THR A 174 8.46 -15.87 8.87
C THR A 174 7.09 -16.15 9.48
N MET A 175 6.02 -15.56 8.91
CA MET A 175 4.65 -15.80 9.36
C MET A 175 4.21 -17.26 9.10
N MET A 176 4.55 -17.81 7.94
CA MET A 176 4.27 -19.22 7.61
C MET A 176 4.99 -20.18 8.58
N ARG A 177 6.26 -19.94 8.91
CA ARG A 177 7.03 -20.74 9.88
C ARG A 177 6.49 -20.64 11.29
N ALA A 178 5.93 -19.47 11.67
CA ALA A 178 5.27 -19.26 12.95
C ALA A 178 3.87 -19.89 13.05
N GLY A 179 3.41 -20.62 12.02
CA GLY A 179 2.07 -21.22 11.98
C GLY A 179 0.93 -20.25 11.74
N ARG A 180 1.22 -18.98 11.52
CA ARG A 180 0.24 -17.87 11.36
C ARG A 180 -0.23 -17.73 9.90
N ARG A 181 -0.56 -18.85 9.25
CA ARG A 181 -0.90 -18.91 7.81
C ARG A 181 -2.18 -18.16 7.43
N HIS A 182 -3.08 -17.93 8.39
CA HIS A 182 -4.35 -17.24 8.18
C HIS A 182 -4.29 -15.73 8.43
N GLU A 183 -3.15 -15.23 8.89
CA GLU A 183 -2.97 -13.80 9.12
C GLU A 183 -2.55 -13.08 7.82
N ARG A 184 -2.95 -11.81 7.70
CA ARG A 184 -2.59 -10.99 6.55
C ARG A 184 -1.10 -10.63 6.61
N ILE A 185 -0.40 -10.85 5.51
CA ILE A 185 1.01 -10.49 5.34
C ILE A 185 1.08 -8.97 5.12
N PRO A 186 1.92 -8.24 5.87
CA PRO A 186 2.13 -6.81 5.64
C PRO A 186 2.93 -6.60 4.34
N MET A 187 2.25 -6.25 3.25
CA MET A 187 2.89 -6.03 1.94
C MET A 187 3.32 -4.58 1.72
N GLY A 188 2.76 -3.64 2.47
CA GLY A 188 3.03 -2.21 2.35
C GLY A 188 4.52 -1.84 2.34
N PRO A 189 5.34 -2.32 3.31
CA PRO A 189 6.77 -2.05 3.34
C PRO A 189 7.52 -2.56 2.10
N GLY A 190 7.16 -3.76 1.61
CA GLY A 190 7.76 -4.34 0.41
C GLY A 190 7.45 -3.53 -0.85
N ILE A 191 6.19 -3.13 -1.04
CA ILE A 191 5.75 -2.28 -2.17
C ILE A 191 6.51 -0.95 -2.16
N LEU A 192 6.61 -0.29 -1.01
CA LEU A 192 7.34 0.97 -0.88
C LEU A 192 8.83 0.81 -1.15
N ALA A 193 9.46 -0.23 -0.60
CA ALA A 193 10.89 -0.49 -0.82
C ALA A 193 11.18 -0.82 -2.30
N GLY A 194 10.39 -1.68 -2.94
CA GLY A 194 10.49 -1.97 -4.36
C GLY A 194 10.32 -0.73 -5.23
N SER A 195 9.40 0.14 -4.85
CA SER A 195 9.16 1.42 -5.52
C SER A 195 10.37 2.35 -5.42
N VAL A 196 10.88 2.59 -4.21
CA VAL A 196 12.04 3.47 -3.99
C VAL A 196 13.26 2.95 -4.74
N LEU A 197 13.53 1.64 -4.69
CA LEU A 197 14.66 1.03 -5.40
C LEU A 197 14.56 1.23 -6.91
N THR A 198 13.38 1.00 -7.50
CA THR A 198 13.19 1.17 -8.95
C THR A 198 13.33 2.63 -9.37
N LEU A 199 12.74 3.57 -8.62
CA LEU A 199 12.85 4.99 -8.92
C LEU A 199 14.29 5.50 -8.76
N THR A 200 15.02 5.04 -7.74
CA THR A 200 16.43 5.38 -7.55
C THR A 200 17.30 4.81 -8.68
N TRP A 201 17.05 3.55 -9.09
CA TRP A 201 17.74 2.95 -10.23
C TRP A 201 17.53 3.73 -11.52
N SER A 202 16.33 4.29 -11.73
CA SER A 202 16.03 5.07 -12.94
C SER A 202 16.70 6.45 -12.98
N LEU A 203 17.37 6.86 -11.92
CA LEU A 203 18.14 8.10 -11.83
C LEU A 203 19.65 7.89 -12.13
N LEU A 204 20.09 6.62 -12.14
CA LEU A 204 21.48 6.23 -12.46
C LEU A 204 21.67 6.00 -13.95
#